data_a836c3e9d184ed8f4171be5794bba60a
#
_entry.id   a836c3e9d184ed8f4171be5794bba60a
#
_cell.length_a   1.000
_cell.length_b   1.000
_cell.length_c   1.000
_cell.angle_alpha   90.00
_cell.angle_beta   90.00
_cell.angle_gamma   90.00
#
_symmetry.space_group_name_H-M   'P 1'
#
loop_
_entity.id
_entity.type
_entity.pdbx_description
1 polymer ?
#
loop_
_entity_poly.entity_id
_entity_poly.type
_entity_poly.pdbx_seq_one_letter_code
_entity_poly.pdbx_strand_id
1 'polypeptide(L)'
;MAFVGALTSLLVAASLLAQDAPLVVRAGHFPNITHSQGVIGQATGWFDKALAPEARVEWKIFNAGPSAIEALFAGAIDLTYLGPNPAINGYVRSQGEALRIVAGATSGGAALVVRADSGIQRPEDFRGKKIASPQLGNTQDVALRGWLNAHQLRLREKGGNVQVIPIANPDQLTLFIKKEIDGAWAPEPWASRLIREAGGRLFFDERDLWPHGQFVTTHLIVSTKFLREHRGLLKKWIRAHVELTEWINKNLPEAKRVLNQEIKKETGKALPAEVLDDSFSRLQVTYDPIRSSLITSARWAFEAGFLGREQPDLSGIYDLSILNEVLTEKGANPIR
;
A
#
# COMPACT_ATOMS: atom_id res chain seq x y z
N MET A 1 -65.86 -32.80 -34.30
CA MET A 1 -64.97 -32.12 -35.23
C MET A 1 -64.41 -30.86 -34.54
N ALA A 2 -63.11 -30.79 -34.47
CA ALA A 2 -62.25 -29.57 -34.29
C ALA A 2 -62.44 -28.76 -33.01
N PHE A 3 -61.47 -28.92 -32.10
CA PHE A 3 -60.80 -27.88 -31.34
C PHE A 3 -59.49 -28.47 -30.77
N VAL A 4 -58.47 -28.51 -31.60
CA VAL A 4 -57.08 -28.73 -31.20
C VAL A 4 -56.28 -27.66 -31.97
N GLY A 5 -55.70 -26.71 -31.28
CA GLY A 5 -54.79 -25.78 -31.93
C GLY A 5 -54.75 -24.39 -31.28
N ALA A 6 -54.14 -24.22 -30.10
CA ALA A 6 -53.60 -22.95 -29.59
C ALA A 6 -52.94 -23.11 -28.21
N LEU A 7 -51.87 -23.89 -28.10
CA LEU A 7 -51.08 -23.96 -26.83
C LEU A 7 -49.59 -24.20 -27.06
N THR A 8 -49.03 -23.64 -28.13
CA THR A 8 -47.59 -23.84 -28.44
C THR A 8 -46.80 -22.55 -28.67
N SER A 9 -47.25 -21.38 -28.20
CA SER A 9 -46.56 -20.10 -28.49
C SER A 9 -46.17 -19.28 -27.26
N LEU A 10 -46.13 -19.84 -26.05
CA LEU A 10 -45.79 -19.06 -24.84
C LEU A 10 -44.56 -19.56 -24.06
N LEU A 11 -43.70 -20.35 -24.65
CA LEU A 11 -42.51 -20.91 -23.95
C LEU A 11 -41.16 -20.43 -24.48
N VAL A 12 -41.10 -19.42 -25.35
CA VAL A 12 -39.85 -18.88 -25.91
C VAL A 12 -39.43 -17.51 -25.35
N ALA A 13 -40.27 -16.86 -24.54
CA ALA A 13 -40.01 -15.50 -24.07
C ALA A 13 -39.37 -15.38 -22.66
N ALA A 14 -39.07 -16.51 -21.97
CA ALA A 14 -38.56 -16.47 -20.59
C ALA A 14 -37.05 -16.72 -20.44
N SER A 15 -36.27 -16.80 -21.55
CA SER A 15 -34.83 -17.11 -21.49
C SER A 15 -33.93 -15.89 -21.67
N LEU A 16 -34.41 -14.69 -21.58
CA LEU A 16 -33.64 -13.47 -21.87
C LEU A 16 -33.74 -12.49 -20.71
N LEU A 17 -33.24 -12.78 -19.52
CA LEU A 17 -32.88 -11.78 -18.49
C LEU A 17 -32.36 -12.43 -17.21
N ALA A 18 -31.54 -13.46 -17.28
CA ALA A 18 -30.60 -13.71 -16.20
C ALA A 18 -29.34 -12.91 -16.57
N GLN A 19 -29.38 -11.60 -16.39
CA GLN A 19 -28.10 -10.88 -16.24
C GLN A 19 -27.44 -11.45 -15.00
N ASP A 20 -26.35 -12.19 -15.19
CA ASP A 20 -25.51 -12.63 -14.09
C ASP A 20 -25.19 -11.41 -13.22
N ALA A 21 -25.33 -11.56 -11.90
CA ALA A 21 -25.02 -10.47 -10.98
C ALA A 21 -23.57 -10.02 -11.23
N PRO A 22 -23.30 -8.70 -11.23
CA PRO A 22 -21.96 -8.20 -11.52
C PRO A 22 -20.94 -8.83 -10.56
N LEU A 23 -19.77 -9.20 -11.09
CA LEU A 23 -18.70 -9.77 -10.30
C LEU A 23 -18.31 -8.79 -9.16
N VAL A 24 -18.02 -9.33 -7.99
CA VAL A 24 -17.51 -8.52 -6.88
C VAL A 24 -16.00 -8.56 -6.89
N VAL A 25 -15.36 -7.42 -7.17
CA VAL A 25 -13.90 -7.24 -7.02
C VAL A 25 -13.64 -6.74 -5.62
N ARG A 26 -12.96 -7.55 -4.81
CA ARG A 26 -12.65 -7.22 -3.41
C ARG A 26 -11.27 -6.56 -3.35
N ALA A 27 -11.25 -5.28 -3.04
CA ALA A 27 -10.06 -4.45 -3.04
C ALA A 27 -9.68 -4.00 -1.62
N GLY A 28 -8.36 -3.91 -1.35
CA GLY A 28 -7.84 -3.47 -0.06
C GLY A 28 -7.04 -2.18 -0.14
N HIS A 29 -7.13 -1.35 0.89
CA HIS A 29 -6.21 -0.23 1.11
C HIS A 29 -6.10 0.12 2.61
N PHE A 30 -5.26 1.10 2.95
CA PHE A 30 -5.14 1.65 4.30
C PHE A 30 -5.57 3.12 4.26
N PRO A 31 -6.07 3.68 5.39
CA PRO A 31 -6.43 5.10 5.49
C PRO A 31 -5.15 5.98 5.61
N ASN A 32 -4.28 5.85 4.63
CA ASN A 32 -2.99 6.53 4.54
C ASN A 32 -2.90 7.38 3.28
N ILE A 33 -2.16 8.48 3.34
CA ILE A 33 -1.90 9.32 2.16
C ILE A 33 -1.07 8.55 1.12
N THR A 34 -0.19 7.65 1.56
CA THR A 34 0.55 6.75 0.68
C THR A 34 -0.33 5.76 -0.10
N HIS A 35 -1.63 5.67 0.20
CA HIS A 35 -2.62 4.84 -0.49
C HIS A 35 -3.64 5.70 -1.28
N SER A 36 -3.24 6.87 -1.76
CA SER A 36 -4.14 7.88 -2.35
C SER A 36 -5.07 7.34 -3.43
N GLN A 37 -4.59 6.46 -4.34
CA GLN A 37 -5.44 5.90 -5.38
C GLN A 37 -6.55 5.00 -4.81
N GLY A 38 -6.27 4.22 -3.77
CA GLY A 38 -7.27 3.39 -3.09
C GLY A 38 -8.32 4.25 -2.39
N VAL A 39 -7.86 5.21 -1.56
CA VAL A 39 -8.73 6.10 -0.76
C VAL A 39 -9.62 6.97 -1.67
N ILE A 40 -9.04 7.65 -2.66
CA ILE A 40 -9.79 8.50 -3.59
C ILE A 40 -10.68 7.66 -4.51
N GLY A 41 -10.18 6.51 -4.95
CA GLY A 41 -10.92 5.57 -5.78
C GLY A 41 -12.20 5.09 -5.11
N GLN A 42 -12.13 4.75 -3.82
CA GLN A 42 -13.28 4.41 -2.98
C GLN A 42 -14.23 5.61 -2.83
N ALA A 43 -13.70 6.78 -2.44
CA ALA A 43 -14.49 7.98 -2.20
C ALA A 43 -15.33 8.42 -3.40
N THR A 44 -14.80 8.21 -4.62
CA THR A 44 -15.41 8.73 -5.87
C THR A 44 -16.14 7.67 -6.68
N GLY A 45 -16.04 6.39 -6.29
CA GLY A 45 -16.48 5.26 -7.12
C GLY A 45 -15.74 5.17 -8.44
N TRP A 46 -14.47 5.61 -8.48
CA TRP A 46 -13.67 5.68 -9.72
C TRP A 46 -13.53 4.31 -10.38
N PHE A 47 -13.20 3.31 -9.59
CA PHE A 47 -13.03 1.94 -10.08
C PHE A 47 -14.37 1.28 -10.40
N ASP A 48 -15.44 1.54 -9.64
CA ASP A 48 -16.78 1.04 -9.96
C ASP A 48 -17.24 1.52 -11.33
N LYS A 49 -17.04 2.81 -11.63
CA LYS A 49 -17.37 3.38 -12.95
C LYS A 49 -16.56 2.72 -14.08
N ALA A 50 -15.28 2.43 -13.83
CA ALA A 50 -14.41 1.81 -14.83
C ALA A 50 -14.76 0.33 -15.09
N LEU A 51 -15.28 -0.37 -14.08
CA LEU A 51 -15.61 -1.80 -14.16
C LEU A 51 -17.05 -2.07 -14.55
N ALA A 52 -17.95 -1.07 -14.45
CA ALA A 52 -19.36 -1.23 -14.81
C ALA A 52 -19.55 -1.56 -16.30
N PRO A 53 -20.59 -2.35 -16.65
CA PRO A 53 -21.52 -3.07 -15.77
C PRO A 53 -21.02 -4.44 -15.30
N GLU A 54 -19.79 -4.85 -15.66
CA GLU A 54 -19.26 -6.21 -15.49
C GLU A 54 -18.95 -6.55 -14.03
N ALA A 55 -18.51 -5.54 -13.25
CA ALA A 55 -18.18 -5.75 -11.86
C ALA A 55 -18.48 -4.51 -11.00
N ARG A 56 -18.58 -4.72 -9.69
CA ARG A 56 -18.60 -3.69 -8.64
C ARG A 56 -17.43 -3.90 -7.67
N VAL A 57 -17.05 -2.88 -6.93
CA VAL A 57 -15.95 -2.95 -5.97
C VAL A 57 -16.46 -3.06 -4.54
N GLU A 58 -15.89 -3.97 -3.78
CA GLU A 58 -16.04 -4.05 -2.32
C GLU A 58 -14.70 -3.73 -1.66
N TRP A 59 -14.65 -2.62 -0.93
CA TRP A 59 -13.44 -2.18 -0.26
C TRP A 59 -13.28 -2.78 1.13
N LYS A 60 -12.05 -3.16 1.48
CA LYS A 60 -11.64 -3.60 2.81
C LYS A 60 -10.48 -2.75 3.33
N ILE A 61 -10.68 -2.23 4.53
CA ILE A 61 -9.71 -1.34 5.18
C ILE A 61 -8.79 -2.16 6.06
N PHE A 62 -7.48 -1.93 5.92
CA PHE A 62 -6.43 -2.54 6.74
C PHE A 62 -5.60 -1.47 7.44
N ASN A 63 -4.90 -1.85 8.52
CA ASN A 63 -3.98 -0.97 9.24
C ASN A 63 -2.50 -1.31 8.97
N ALA A 64 -2.22 -2.46 8.38
CA ALA A 64 -0.86 -2.89 8.06
C ALA A 64 -0.83 -3.98 6.98
N GLY A 65 0.32 -4.09 6.28
CA GLY A 65 0.51 -5.00 5.15
C GLY A 65 0.40 -6.49 5.47
N PRO A 66 0.99 -7.01 6.55
CA PRO A 66 0.88 -8.43 6.86
C PRO A 66 -0.57 -8.91 6.96
N SER A 67 -1.48 -8.15 7.57
CA SER A 67 -2.91 -8.53 7.64
C SER A 67 -3.61 -8.51 6.29
N ALA A 68 -3.23 -7.61 5.38
CA ALA A 68 -3.74 -7.61 4.01
C ALA A 68 -3.25 -8.83 3.20
N ILE A 69 -2.00 -9.28 3.42
CA ILE A 69 -1.48 -10.52 2.82
C ILE A 69 -2.24 -11.76 3.32
N GLU A 70 -2.53 -11.86 4.61
CA GLU A 70 -3.35 -12.97 5.13
C GLU A 70 -4.77 -12.96 4.52
N ALA A 71 -5.38 -11.78 4.36
CA ALA A 71 -6.67 -11.65 3.68
C ALA A 71 -6.61 -12.07 2.21
N LEU A 72 -5.50 -11.77 1.51
CA LEU A 72 -5.29 -12.21 0.12
C LEU A 72 -5.12 -13.74 0.05
N PHE A 73 -4.35 -14.34 0.94
CA PHE A 73 -4.19 -15.80 1.01
C PHE A 73 -5.50 -16.52 1.31
N ALA A 74 -6.33 -15.95 2.18
CA ALA A 74 -7.67 -16.47 2.48
C ALA A 74 -8.68 -16.26 1.34
N GLY A 75 -8.30 -15.58 0.24
CA GLY A 75 -9.22 -15.21 -0.83
C GLY A 75 -10.30 -14.20 -0.39
N ALA A 76 -10.06 -13.47 0.72
CA ALA A 76 -10.96 -12.44 1.20
C ALA A 76 -10.82 -11.12 0.45
N ILE A 77 -9.71 -10.92 -0.27
CA ILE A 77 -9.48 -9.83 -1.23
C ILE A 77 -8.82 -10.38 -2.48
N ASP A 78 -9.03 -9.70 -3.61
CA ASP A 78 -8.51 -10.06 -4.92
C ASP A 78 -7.27 -9.23 -5.28
N LEU A 79 -7.24 -7.98 -4.84
CA LEU A 79 -6.13 -7.05 -5.03
C LEU A 79 -6.05 -6.05 -3.85
N THR A 80 -4.89 -5.43 -3.66
CA THR A 80 -4.73 -4.44 -2.60
C THR A 80 -3.55 -3.50 -2.87
N TYR A 81 -3.65 -2.31 -2.29
CA TYR A 81 -2.52 -1.39 -2.14
C TYR A 81 -1.77 -1.77 -0.87
N LEU A 82 -0.45 -1.98 -0.95
CA LEU A 82 0.38 -2.25 0.22
C LEU A 82 1.88 -2.07 -0.06
N GLY A 83 2.67 -2.01 1.01
CA GLY A 83 4.12 -1.80 0.92
C GLY A 83 4.91 -2.99 0.36
N PRO A 84 6.17 -2.75 -0.07
CA PRO A 84 7.00 -3.77 -0.70
C PRO A 84 7.30 -4.97 0.20
N ASN A 85 7.63 -4.77 1.47
CA ASN A 85 8.06 -5.88 2.33
C ASN A 85 6.96 -6.90 2.64
N PRO A 86 5.70 -6.52 2.92
CA PRO A 86 4.60 -7.47 2.96
C PRO A 86 4.40 -8.22 1.65
N ALA A 87 4.53 -7.55 0.48
CA ALA A 87 4.44 -8.21 -0.82
C ALA A 87 5.57 -9.24 -1.02
N ILE A 88 6.82 -8.86 -0.70
CA ILE A 88 7.99 -9.77 -0.76
C ILE A 88 7.76 -10.98 0.16
N ASN A 89 7.36 -10.75 1.41
CA ASN A 89 7.13 -11.83 2.36
C ASN A 89 6.00 -12.77 1.89
N GLY A 90 4.89 -12.22 1.40
CA GLY A 90 3.79 -13.01 0.84
C GLY A 90 4.22 -13.81 -0.39
N TYR A 91 5.01 -13.21 -1.29
CA TYR A 91 5.56 -13.89 -2.46
C TYR A 91 6.47 -15.06 -2.05
N VAL A 92 7.41 -14.84 -1.13
CA VAL A 92 8.35 -15.86 -0.65
C VAL A 92 7.62 -16.99 0.08
N ARG A 93 6.70 -16.66 1.01
CA ARG A 93 5.90 -17.66 1.77
C ARG A 93 5.04 -18.53 0.87
N SER A 94 4.57 -18.01 -0.24
CA SER A 94 3.77 -18.75 -1.22
C SER A 94 4.61 -19.38 -2.33
N GLN A 95 5.93 -19.36 -2.24
CA GLN A 95 6.84 -19.86 -3.28
C GLN A 95 6.57 -19.24 -4.67
N GLY A 96 6.17 -17.96 -4.68
CA GLY A 96 5.85 -17.23 -5.89
C GLY A 96 4.43 -17.46 -6.45
N GLU A 97 3.59 -18.26 -5.78
CA GLU A 97 2.31 -18.68 -6.35
C GLU A 97 1.13 -17.72 -6.07
N ALA A 98 1.14 -16.96 -4.97
CA ALA A 98 -0.08 -16.30 -4.50
C ALA A 98 -0.33 -14.92 -5.11
N LEU A 99 0.70 -14.16 -5.47
CA LEU A 99 0.53 -12.75 -5.85
C LEU A 99 1.50 -12.28 -6.93
N ARG A 100 1.15 -11.13 -7.56
CA ARG A 100 2.05 -10.33 -8.41
C ARG A 100 1.90 -8.85 -8.08
N ILE A 101 3.02 -8.12 -8.19
CA ILE A 101 3.01 -6.66 -8.22
C ILE A 101 2.73 -6.24 -9.66
N VAL A 102 1.66 -5.46 -9.86
CA VAL A 102 1.18 -5.08 -11.20
C VAL A 102 1.33 -3.59 -11.50
N ALA A 103 1.57 -2.76 -10.47
CA ALA A 103 1.90 -1.35 -10.61
C ALA A 103 2.53 -0.79 -9.33
N GLY A 104 3.16 0.37 -9.40
CA GLY A 104 3.42 1.23 -8.27
C GLY A 104 2.17 1.99 -7.83
N ALA A 105 2.23 2.66 -6.67
CA ALA A 105 1.20 3.60 -6.25
C ALA A 105 1.82 4.86 -5.63
N THR A 106 2.85 4.74 -4.80
CA THR A 106 3.49 5.88 -4.15
C THR A 106 4.99 5.67 -4.02
N SER A 107 5.74 6.72 -4.37
CA SER A 107 7.18 6.88 -4.08
C SER A 107 7.36 7.87 -2.93
N GLY A 108 8.26 7.59 -1.98
CA GLY A 108 8.46 8.43 -0.80
C GLY A 108 7.33 8.32 0.22
N GLY A 109 7.19 9.30 1.08
CA GLY A 109 6.11 9.36 2.08
C GLY A 109 6.33 8.46 3.29
N ALA A 110 7.58 8.34 3.75
CA ALA A 110 7.94 7.75 5.03
C ALA A 110 9.10 8.52 5.66
N ALA A 111 9.15 8.58 6.98
CA ALA A 111 10.19 9.30 7.69
C ALA A 111 10.46 8.71 9.09
N LEU A 112 11.67 8.92 9.59
CA LEU A 112 12.02 8.69 10.99
C LEU A 112 11.84 9.99 11.76
N VAL A 113 10.95 9.95 12.73
CA VAL A 113 10.62 11.07 13.61
C VAL A 113 11.04 10.72 15.03
N VAL A 114 11.71 11.62 15.72
CA VAL A 114 12.12 11.46 17.13
C VAL A 114 11.48 12.53 18.00
N ARG A 115 11.24 12.21 19.28
CA ARG A 115 10.78 13.24 20.22
C ARG A 115 11.84 14.32 20.37
N ALA A 116 11.41 15.57 20.45
CA ALA A 116 12.32 16.71 20.62
C ALA A 116 13.14 16.62 21.93
N ASP A 117 12.56 16.00 22.98
CA ASP A 117 13.21 15.80 24.28
C ASP A 117 13.90 14.43 24.44
N SER A 118 14.02 13.63 23.35
CA SER A 118 14.64 12.30 23.43
C SER A 118 16.17 12.31 23.56
N GLY A 119 16.80 13.45 23.27
CA GLY A 119 18.25 13.58 23.20
C GLY A 119 18.88 12.93 21.97
N ILE A 120 18.11 12.42 21.02
CA ILE A 120 18.61 11.81 19.77
C ILE A 120 18.96 12.93 18.79
N GLN A 121 20.23 13.07 18.42
CA GLN A 121 20.73 14.04 17.42
C GLN A 121 21.49 13.36 16.28
N ARG A 122 22.10 12.21 16.55
CA ARG A 122 22.88 11.41 15.61
C ARG A 122 22.60 9.91 15.79
N PRO A 123 23.01 9.04 14.86
CA PRO A 123 22.71 7.61 14.93
C PRO A 123 23.12 6.95 16.24
N GLU A 124 24.26 7.29 16.81
CA GLU A 124 24.78 6.67 18.04
C GLU A 124 23.86 6.89 19.26
N ASP A 125 23.05 7.96 19.23
CA ASP A 125 22.14 8.32 20.33
C ASP A 125 20.92 7.40 20.40
N PHE A 126 20.71 6.51 19.41
CA PHE A 126 19.67 5.49 19.45
C PHE A 126 19.98 4.36 20.46
N ARG A 127 21.20 4.27 20.97
CA ARG A 127 21.54 3.29 22.02
C ARG A 127 20.67 3.49 23.27
N GLY A 128 20.01 2.42 23.70
CA GLY A 128 19.09 2.44 24.84
C GLY A 128 17.69 3.00 24.55
N LYS A 129 17.42 3.41 23.30
CA LYS A 129 16.14 4.02 22.91
C LYS A 129 15.12 3.00 22.45
N LYS A 130 13.85 3.41 22.52
CA LYS A 130 12.67 2.68 22.05
C LYS A 130 12.13 3.34 20.80
N ILE A 131 12.23 2.67 19.67
CA ILE A 131 11.79 3.19 18.37
C ILE A 131 10.64 2.34 17.86
N ALA A 132 9.49 2.97 17.59
CA ALA A 132 8.35 2.27 17.03
C ALA A 132 8.47 2.13 15.51
N SER A 133 7.87 1.08 15.00
CA SER A 133 7.63 0.83 13.58
C SER A 133 6.21 0.28 13.41
N PRO A 134 5.62 0.29 12.21
CA PRO A 134 4.40 -0.46 11.95
C PRO A 134 4.58 -1.95 12.26
N GLN A 135 3.54 -2.72 12.14
CA GLN A 135 3.51 -4.16 12.41
C GLN A 135 4.79 -4.90 11.98
N LEU A 136 5.23 -5.89 12.75
CA LEU A 136 6.45 -6.68 12.50
C LEU A 136 6.52 -7.17 11.04
N GLY A 137 7.67 -6.94 10.38
CA GLY A 137 7.89 -7.31 8.98
C GLY A 137 7.19 -6.38 7.98
N ASN A 138 6.55 -5.29 8.43
CA ASN A 138 6.05 -4.25 7.54
C ASN A 138 7.20 -3.41 6.96
N THR A 139 6.92 -2.58 5.95
CA THR A 139 7.93 -1.84 5.19
C THR A 139 8.84 -1.00 6.08
N GLN A 140 8.27 -0.17 6.95
CA GLN A 140 9.06 0.71 7.83
C GLN A 140 9.72 -0.06 8.98
N ASP A 141 9.22 -1.22 9.38
CA ASP A 141 9.89 -2.08 10.36
C ASP A 141 11.19 -2.66 9.76
N VAL A 142 11.14 -3.14 8.52
CA VAL A 142 12.31 -3.64 7.80
C VAL A 142 13.31 -2.50 7.53
N ALA A 143 12.83 -1.33 7.08
CA ALA A 143 13.68 -0.17 6.83
C ALA A 143 14.42 0.29 8.09
N LEU A 144 13.71 0.38 9.24
CA LEU A 144 14.32 0.72 10.52
C LEU A 144 15.40 -0.28 10.93
N ARG A 145 15.12 -1.59 10.82
CA ARG A 145 16.09 -2.64 11.17
C ARG A 145 17.30 -2.62 10.24
N GLY A 146 17.10 -2.42 8.95
CA GLY A 146 18.17 -2.25 7.97
C GLY A 146 19.05 -1.03 8.27
N TRP A 147 18.42 0.11 8.55
CA TRP A 147 19.13 1.33 8.91
C TRP A 147 19.93 1.19 10.22
N LEU A 148 19.34 0.61 11.27
CA LEU A 148 20.03 0.33 12.53
C LEU A 148 21.23 -0.58 12.32
N ASN A 149 21.10 -1.63 11.51
CA ASN A 149 22.18 -2.55 11.19
C ASN A 149 23.33 -1.85 10.44
N ALA A 150 23.00 -1.00 9.47
CA ALA A 150 23.98 -0.22 8.71
C ALA A 150 24.81 0.75 9.62
N HIS A 151 24.21 1.20 10.73
CA HIS A 151 24.88 2.05 11.73
C HIS A 151 25.47 1.27 12.90
N GLN A 152 25.59 -0.08 12.80
CA GLN A 152 26.13 -0.94 13.85
C GLN A 152 25.38 -0.82 15.20
N LEU A 153 24.09 -0.51 15.12
CA LEU A 153 23.18 -0.40 16.27
C LEU A 153 22.45 -1.74 16.47
N ARG A 154 22.92 -2.52 17.44
CA ARG A 154 22.37 -3.85 17.69
C ARG A 154 21.02 -3.77 18.42
N LEU A 155 20.06 -4.55 17.92
CA LEU A 155 18.76 -4.71 18.51
C LEU A 155 18.83 -5.47 19.85
N ARG A 156 17.91 -5.16 20.77
CA ARG A 156 17.85 -5.81 22.07
C ARG A 156 17.66 -7.32 21.98
N GLU A 157 16.82 -7.79 21.06
CA GLU A 157 16.61 -9.23 20.80
C GLU A 157 17.84 -9.93 20.18
N LYS A 158 18.82 -9.17 19.73
CA LYS A 158 20.12 -9.66 19.23
C LYS A 158 21.30 -9.33 20.16
N GLY A 159 21.00 -9.10 21.46
CA GLY A 159 22.01 -8.82 22.50
C GLY A 159 22.55 -7.39 22.49
N GLY A 160 21.87 -6.46 21.83
CA GLY A 160 22.16 -5.03 21.86
C GLY A 160 21.28 -4.28 22.87
N ASN A 161 21.05 -2.99 22.63
CA ASN A 161 20.28 -2.14 23.52
C ASN A 161 19.25 -1.24 22.83
N VAL A 162 19.15 -1.28 21.50
CA VAL A 162 18.07 -0.57 20.79
C VAL A 162 16.82 -1.45 20.78
N GLN A 163 15.70 -0.92 21.24
CA GLN A 163 14.44 -1.63 21.21
C GLN A 163 13.57 -1.14 20.07
N VAL A 164 13.26 -2.03 19.11
CA VAL A 164 12.23 -1.79 18.09
C VAL A 164 10.90 -2.31 18.60
N ILE A 165 9.85 -1.48 18.48
CA ILE A 165 8.49 -1.79 18.95
C ILE A 165 7.56 -1.77 17.73
N PRO A 166 7.26 -2.94 17.13
CA PRO A 166 6.27 -3.03 16.06
C PRO A 166 4.85 -2.85 16.62
N ILE A 167 4.19 -1.76 16.23
CA ILE A 167 2.86 -1.40 16.73
C ILE A 167 2.09 -0.59 15.68
N ALA A 168 0.75 -0.69 15.68
CA ALA A 168 -0.08 0.05 14.74
C ALA A 168 0.17 1.57 14.77
N ASN A 169 0.12 2.22 13.61
CA ASN A 169 0.43 3.65 13.50
C ASN A 169 -0.38 4.56 14.45
N PRO A 170 -1.70 4.36 14.67
CA PRO A 170 -2.44 5.15 15.65
C PRO A 170 -1.88 5.03 17.07
N ASP A 171 -1.43 3.82 17.44
CA ASP A 171 -0.86 3.56 18.77
C ASP A 171 0.53 4.17 18.90
N GLN A 172 1.32 4.22 17.81
CA GLN A 172 2.60 4.93 17.78
C GLN A 172 2.42 6.40 18.19
N LEU A 173 1.42 7.09 17.61
CA LEU A 173 1.14 8.49 17.96
C LEU A 173 0.77 8.63 19.44
N THR A 174 -0.05 7.71 19.97
CA THR A 174 -0.44 7.69 21.37
C THR A 174 0.75 7.49 22.31
N LEU A 175 1.61 6.50 22.02
CA LEU A 175 2.80 6.21 22.84
C LEU A 175 3.85 7.32 22.75
N PHE A 176 3.96 7.98 21.60
CA PHE A 176 4.86 9.11 21.40
C PHE A 176 4.43 10.31 22.27
N ILE A 177 3.13 10.65 22.28
CA ILE A 177 2.56 11.70 23.13
C ILE A 177 2.77 11.37 24.61
N LYS A 178 2.58 10.11 25.01
CA LYS A 178 2.81 9.64 26.39
C LYS A 178 4.29 9.50 26.77
N LYS A 179 5.22 9.76 25.83
CA LYS A 179 6.67 9.62 26.02
C LYS A 179 7.12 8.18 26.34
N GLU A 180 6.36 7.18 25.92
CA GLU A 180 6.67 5.76 26.10
C GLU A 180 7.61 5.21 25.02
N ILE A 181 7.74 5.93 23.89
CA ILE A 181 8.72 5.69 22.82
C ILE A 181 9.53 6.95 22.54
N ASP A 182 10.76 6.79 22.06
CA ASP A 182 11.68 7.89 21.78
C ASP A 182 11.61 8.39 20.33
N GLY A 183 11.10 7.55 19.43
CA GLY A 183 10.93 7.85 18.02
C GLY A 183 10.05 6.83 17.33
N ALA A 184 9.72 7.10 16.08
CA ALA A 184 8.98 6.18 15.22
C ALA A 184 9.37 6.36 13.75
N TRP A 185 9.51 5.25 13.02
CA TRP A 185 9.58 5.27 11.56
C TRP A 185 8.18 4.99 11.03
N ALA A 186 7.59 5.97 10.40
CA ALA A 186 6.18 5.92 10.03
C ALA A 186 5.93 6.40 8.58
N PRO A 187 4.91 5.83 7.90
CA PRO A 187 4.45 6.35 6.62
C PRO A 187 3.58 7.59 6.83
N GLU A 188 3.34 8.37 5.74
CA GLU A 188 2.40 9.48 5.77
C GLU A 188 0.92 9.01 5.77
N PRO A 189 0.05 9.63 6.58
CA PRO A 189 0.22 10.92 7.28
C PRO A 189 0.85 10.81 8.68
N TRP A 190 1.23 9.65 9.12
CA TRP A 190 1.63 9.41 10.52
C TRP A 190 2.94 10.12 10.89
N ALA A 191 3.92 10.19 9.97
CA ALA A 191 5.15 10.96 10.20
C ALA A 191 4.84 12.45 10.42
N SER A 192 4.01 13.06 9.56
CA SER A 192 3.57 14.45 9.73
C SER A 192 2.74 14.66 10.99
N ARG A 193 1.91 13.69 11.38
CA ARG A 193 1.14 13.76 12.64
C ARG A 193 2.04 13.70 13.87
N LEU A 194 3.07 12.85 13.88
CA LEU A 194 4.06 12.82 14.95
C LEU A 194 4.77 14.17 15.11
N ILE A 195 5.07 14.84 13.98
CA ILE A 195 5.69 16.17 14.00
C ILE A 195 4.71 17.24 14.48
N ARG A 196 3.53 17.35 13.86
CA ARG A 196 2.60 18.46 14.04
C ARG A 196 1.70 18.30 15.28
N GLU A 197 1.24 17.08 15.56
CA GLU A 197 0.32 16.83 16.66
C GLU A 197 1.04 16.42 17.97
N ALA A 198 2.25 15.84 17.88
CA ALA A 198 2.98 15.34 19.04
C ALA A 198 4.32 16.04 19.31
N GLY A 199 4.64 17.12 18.59
CA GLY A 199 5.87 17.89 18.79
C GLY A 199 7.15 17.12 18.46
N GLY A 200 7.07 16.13 17.59
CA GLY A 200 8.21 15.38 17.08
C GLY A 200 9.10 16.22 16.18
N ARG A 201 10.36 15.84 16.10
CA ARG A 201 11.34 16.40 15.16
C ARG A 201 11.67 15.38 14.08
N LEU A 202 11.66 15.81 12.83
CA LEU A 202 12.14 14.99 11.72
C LEU A 202 13.60 14.65 11.96
N PHE A 203 13.95 13.36 12.06
CA PHE A 203 15.34 12.93 12.12
C PHE A 203 15.91 12.85 10.71
N PHE A 204 15.20 12.18 9.79
CA PHE A 204 15.41 12.29 8.34
C PHE A 204 14.13 11.89 7.57
N ASP A 205 14.03 12.37 6.34
CA ASP A 205 13.10 11.87 5.34
C ASP A 205 13.67 10.58 4.73
N GLU A 206 12.90 9.52 4.59
CA GLU A 206 13.42 8.26 4.05
C GLU A 206 13.99 8.41 2.64
N ARG A 207 13.53 9.42 1.88
CA ARG A 207 14.08 9.76 0.57
C ARG A 207 15.59 10.04 0.59
N ASP A 208 16.11 10.54 1.70
CA ASP A 208 17.55 10.85 1.87
C ASP A 208 18.42 9.58 1.82
N LEU A 209 17.84 8.40 2.00
CA LEU A 209 18.53 7.11 1.97
C LEU A 209 18.53 6.44 0.59
N TRP A 210 17.81 7.00 -0.38
CA TRP A 210 17.59 6.35 -1.66
C TRP A 210 18.16 7.15 -2.83
N PRO A 211 18.68 6.47 -3.88
CA PRO A 211 19.14 7.15 -5.09
C PRO A 211 18.05 8.06 -5.66
N HIS A 212 18.41 9.32 -5.90
CA HIS A 212 17.48 10.36 -6.40
C HIS A 212 16.21 10.57 -5.54
N GLY A 213 16.23 10.13 -4.27
CA GLY A 213 15.08 10.19 -3.38
C GLY A 213 13.93 9.26 -3.78
N GLN A 214 14.16 8.30 -4.66
CA GLN A 214 13.13 7.46 -5.23
C GLN A 214 13.13 6.05 -4.64
N PHE A 215 12.04 5.67 -4.02
CA PHE A 215 11.75 4.32 -3.53
C PHE A 215 10.25 4.11 -3.46
N VAL A 216 9.80 2.88 -3.63
CA VAL A 216 8.38 2.58 -3.55
C VAL A 216 7.97 2.37 -2.10
N THR A 217 6.92 3.08 -1.67
CA THR A 217 6.28 2.89 -0.36
C THR A 217 5.02 2.06 -0.48
N THR A 218 4.32 2.17 -1.62
CA THR A 218 3.09 1.42 -1.87
C THR A 218 3.05 0.93 -3.32
N HIS A 219 2.74 -0.35 -3.46
CA HIS A 219 2.44 -1.03 -4.73
C HIS A 219 0.95 -1.35 -4.84
N LEU A 220 0.47 -1.57 -6.06
CA LEU A 220 -0.74 -2.34 -6.35
C LEU A 220 -0.35 -3.79 -6.58
N ILE A 221 -0.87 -4.69 -5.76
CA ILE A 221 -0.71 -6.13 -5.92
C ILE A 221 -2.03 -6.81 -6.23
N VAL A 222 -1.96 -7.96 -6.87
CA VAL A 222 -3.12 -8.78 -7.23
C VAL A 222 -2.85 -10.25 -6.91
N SER A 223 -3.89 -11.00 -6.53
CA SER A 223 -3.78 -12.46 -6.43
C SER A 223 -3.55 -13.05 -7.83
N THR A 224 -2.68 -14.06 -7.93
CA THR A 224 -2.44 -14.77 -9.19
C THR A 224 -3.70 -15.44 -9.74
N LYS A 225 -4.61 -15.82 -8.86
CA LYS A 225 -5.92 -16.34 -9.24
C LYS A 225 -6.71 -15.29 -10.01
N PHE A 226 -6.91 -14.10 -9.44
CA PHE A 226 -7.65 -13.01 -10.08
C PHE A 226 -6.99 -12.57 -11.39
N LEU A 227 -5.66 -12.46 -11.40
CA LEU A 227 -4.87 -12.13 -12.59
C LEU A 227 -5.14 -13.10 -13.76
N ARG A 228 -5.21 -14.40 -13.48
CA ARG A 228 -5.47 -15.43 -14.50
C ARG A 228 -6.93 -15.48 -14.96
N GLU A 229 -7.86 -15.43 -13.99
CA GLU A 229 -9.28 -15.65 -14.26
C GLU A 229 -9.97 -14.39 -14.80
N HIS A 230 -9.48 -13.19 -14.45
CA HIS A 230 -10.14 -11.91 -14.73
C HIS A 230 -9.20 -10.86 -15.34
N ARG A 231 -8.31 -11.29 -16.27
CA ARG A 231 -7.33 -10.38 -16.92
C ARG A 231 -7.97 -9.13 -17.53
N GLY A 232 -9.15 -9.25 -18.15
CA GLY A 232 -9.86 -8.13 -18.76
C GLY A 232 -10.31 -7.08 -17.71
N LEU A 233 -10.86 -7.53 -16.59
CA LEU A 233 -11.24 -6.64 -15.48
C LEU A 233 -10.01 -6.00 -14.82
N LEU A 234 -8.93 -6.77 -14.66
CA LEU A 234 -7.68 -6.21 -14.13
C LEU A 234 -7.10 -5.15 -15.07
N LYS A 235 -7.21 -5.31 -16.39
CA LYS A 235 -6.79 -4.28 -17.35
C LYS A 235 -7.60 -2.99 -17.21
N LYS A 236 -8.92 -3.09 -17.02
CA LYS A 236 -9.77 -1.94 -16.72
C LYS A 236 -9.37 -1.26 -15.40
N TRP A 237 -9.09 -2.06 -14.37
CA TRP A 237 -8.59 -1.54 -13.08
C TRP A 237 -7.27 -0.79 -13.24
N ILE A 238 -6.28 -1.38 -13.91
CA ILE A 238 -4.96 -0.77 -14.11
C ILE A 238 -5.08 0.51 -14.95
N ARG A 239 -5.93 0.54 -15.98
CA ARG A 239 -6.22 1.76 -16.73
C ARG A 239 -6.79 2.86 -15.80
N ALA A 240 -7.80 2.53 -15.03
CA ALA A 240 -8.39 3.45 -14.06
C ALA A 240 -7.37 3.92 -13.01
N HIS A 241 -6.46 3.04 -12.56
CA HIS A 241 -5.38 3.37 -11.65
C HIS A 241 -4.38 4.36 -12.25
N VAL A 242 -3.97 4.18 -13.51
CA VAL A 242 -3.11 5.12 -14.23
C VAL A 242 -3.79 6.48 -14.39
N GLU A 243 -5.04 6.49 -14.85
CA GLU A 243 -5.84 7.72 -15.03
C GLU A 243 -6.06 8.46 -13.72
N LEU A 244 -6.36 7.75 -12.63
CA LEU A 244 -6.52 8.34 -11.30
C LEU A 244 -5.20 8.90 -10.78
N THR A 245 -4.07 8.23 -11.01
CA THR A 245 -2.73 8.72 -10.68
C THR A 245 -2.44 10.04 -11.40
N GLU A 246 -2.72 10.11 -12.70
CA GLU A 246 -2.58 11.33 -13.50
C GLU A 246 -3.51 12.45 -13.00
N TRP A 247 -4.76 12.10 -12.67
CA TRP A 247 -5.73 13.06 -12.16
C TRP A 247 -5.30 13.63 -10.80
N ILE A 248 -4.83 12.80 -9.86
CA ILE A 248 -4.32 13.23 -8.55
C ILE A 248 -3.20 14.25 -8.72
N ASN A 249 -2.22 13.92 -9.57
CA ASN A 249 -1.04 14.78 -9.80
C ASN A 249 -1.41 16.12 -10.47
N LYS A 250 -2.44 16.14 -11.33
CA LYS A 250 -2.92 17.36 -12.00
C LYS A 250 -3.87 18.20 -11.13
N ASN A 251 -4.55 17.60 -10.15
CA ASN A 251 -5.62 18.22 -9.38
C ASN A 251 -5.35 18.11 -7.86
N LEU A 252 -4.12 18.36 -7.43
CA LEU A 252 -3.67 18.10 -6.06
C LEU A 252 -4.57 18.75 -4.97
N PRO A 253 -5.05 19.99 -5.10
CA PRO A 253 -5.94 20.59 -4.09
C PRO A 253 -7.25 19.79 -3.92
N GLU A 254 -7.88 19.39 -5.01
CA GLU A 254 -9.11 18.59 -4.97
C GLU A 254 -8.85 17.16 -4.50
N ALA A 255 -7.74 16.55 -4.92
CA ALA A 255 -7.33 15.23 -4.46
C ALA A 255 -7.13 15.22 -2.94
N LYS A 256 -6.47 16.22 -2.35
CA LYS A 256 -6.32 16.39 -0.91
C LYS A 256 -7.68 16.49 -0.20
N ARG A 257 -8.60 17.28 -0.76
CA ARG A 257 -9.95 17.48 -0.20
C ARG A 257 -10.73 16.15 -0.16
N VAL A 258 -10.80 15.44 -1.29
CA VAL A 258 -11.52 14.15 -1.42
C VAL A 258 -10.90 13.10 -0.49
N LEU A 259 -9.57 12.96 -0.53
CA LEU A 259 -8.82 12.02 0.31
C LEU A 259 -9.10 12.29 1.80
N ASN A 260 -9.05 13.56 2.25
CA ASN A 260 -9.25 13.89 3.66
C ASN A 260 -10.68 13.65 4.13
N GLN A 261 -11.67 13.84 3.25
CA GLN A 261 -13.05 13.49 3.55
C GLN A 261 -13.23 11.99 3.75
N GLU A 262 -12.60 11.16 2.91
CA GLU A 262 -12.68 9.70 3.06
C GLU A 262 -11.91 9.21 4.29
N ILE A 263 -10.69 9.73 4.55
CA ILE A 263 -9.96 9.44 5.79
C ILE A 263 -10.81 9.77 7.02
N LYS A 264 -11.52 10.92 7.01
CA LYS A 264 -12.45 11.26 8.10
C LYS A 264 -13.55 10.22 8.27
N LYS A 265 -14.12 9.74 7.17
CA LYS A 265 -15.18 8.71 7.17
C LYS A 265 -14.66 7.37 7.71
N GLU A 266 -13.46 6.96 7.30
CA GLU A 266 -12.85 5.69 7.71
C GLU A 266 -12.31 5.69 9.14
N THR A 267 -11.79 6.84 9.62
CA THR A 267 -11.07 6.94 10.91
C THR A 267 -11.79 7.76 11.97
N GLY A 268 -12.87 8.43 11.59
CA GLY A 268 -13.63 9.36 12.46
C GLY A 268 -13.02 10.75 12.57
N LYS A 269 -11.79 11.00 12.06
CA LYS A 269 -11.10 12.28 12.20
C LYS A 269 -10.46 12.74 10.89
N ALA A 270 -10.75 13.99 10.47
CA ALA A 270 -10.05 14.62 9.37
C ALA A 270 -8.61 15.00 9.78
N LEU A 271 -7.70 14.99 8.81
CA LEU A 271 -6.34 15.49 9.02
C LEU A 271 -6.32 17.03 8.96
N PRO A 272 -5.53 17.70 9.81
CA PRO A 272 -5.24 19.12 9.66
C PRO A 272 -4.60 19.46 8.31
N ALA A 273 -4.83 20.66 7.79
CA ALA A 273 -4.30 21.08 6.50
C ALA A 273 -2.78 21.00 6.43
N GLU A 274 -2.09 21.40 7.50
CA GLU A 274 -0.63 21.34 7.59
C GLU A 274 -0.09 19.89 7.53
N VAL A 275 -0.81 18.93 8.12
CA VAL A 275 -0.46 17.50 8.03
C VAL A 275 -0.62 17.01 6.60
N LEU A 276 -1.69 17.40 5.89
CA LEU A 276 -1.88 17.06 4.49
C LEU A 276 -0.79 17.65 3.61
N ASP A 277 -0.47 18.93 3.80
CA ASP A 277 0.53 19.63 3.00
C ASP A 277 1.92 19.04 3.20
N ASP A 278 2.33 18.83 4.43
CA ASP A 278 3.59 18.18 4.78
C ASP A 278 3.68 16.78 4.17
N SER A 279 2.62 15.98 4.31
CA SER A 279 2.59 14.61 3.80
C SER A 279 2.77 14.56 2.28
N PHE A 280 2.00 15.38 1.55
CA PHE A 280 2.12 15.41 0.08
C PHE A 280 3.45 16.01 -0.40
N SER A 281 4.13 16.82 0.40
CA SER A 281 5.47 17.34 0.07
C SER A 281 6.56 16.26 0.10
N ARG A 282 6.33 15.16 0.84
CA ARG A 282 7.29 14.06 1.02
C ARG A 282 7.05 12.86 0.11
N LEU A 283 6.01 12.87 -0.72
CA LEU A 283 5.69 11.74 -1.59
C LEU A 283 5.36 12.19 -3.01
N GLN A 284 5.40 11.21 -3.90
CA GLN A 284 4.91 11.32 -5.26
C GLN A 284 3.94 10.19 -5.53
N VAL A 285 2.73 10.51 -5.97
CA VAL A 285 1.77 9.51 -6.46
C VAL A 285 2.20 9.07 -7.85
N THR A 286 2.39 7.76 -8.05
CA THR A 286 2.98 7.19 -9.27
C THR A 286 2.36 5.84 -9.60
N TYR A 287 2.50 5.38 -10.82
CA TYR A 287 2.25 4.00 -11.22
C TYR A 287 3.55 3.22 -11.48
N ASP A 288 4.71 3.89 -11.41
CA ASP A 288 6.01 3.22 -11.51
C ASP A 288 6.30 2.45 -10.21
N PRO A 289 6.54 1.13 -10.27
CA PRO A 289 6.84 0.32 -9.11
C PRO A 289 8.28 0.48 -8.58
N ILE A 290 9.15 1.25 -9.22
CA ILE A 290 10.55 1.53 -8.84
C ILE A 290 11.28 0.25 -8.42
N ARG A 291 11.40 -0.71 -9.34
CA ARG A 291 11.88 -2.09 -9.11
C ARG A 291 13.20 -2.16 -8.33
N SER A 292 14.12 -1.21 -8.57
CA SER A 292 15.42 -1.15 -7.89
C SER A 292 15.30 -1.01 -6.37
N SER A 293 14.29 -0.30 -5.88
CA SER A 293 14.07 -0.10 -4.45
C SER A 293 13.57 -1.38 -3.76
N LEU A 294 12.77 -2.21 -4.45
CA LEU A 294 12.29 -3.49 -3.91
C LEU A 294 13.45 -4.45 -3.63
N ILE A 295 14.44 -4.52 -4.51
CA ILE A 295 15.62 -5.40 -4.33
C ILE A 295 16.39 -5.00 -3.06
N THR A 296 16.56 -3.70 -2.81
CA THR A 296 17.19 -3.22 -1.57
C THR A 296 16.34 -3.54 -0.33
N SER A 297 15.02 -3.34 -0.40
CA SER A 297 14.10 -3.72 0.67
C SER A 297 14.12 -5.22 0.96
N ALA A 298 14.20 -6.06 -0.08
CA ALA A 298 14.33 -7.51 0.07
C ALA A 298 15.63 -7.91 0.77
N ARG A 299 16.75 -7.26 0.43
CA ARG A 299 18.03 -7.50 1.11
C ARG A 299 17.93 -7.16 2.60
N TRP A 300 17.38 -6.00 2.97
CA TRP A 300 17.17 -5.63 4.37
C TRP A 300 16.26 -6.62 5.11
N ALA A 301 15.21 -7.09 4.45
CA ALA A 301 14.31 -8.09 5.03
C ALA A 301 15.02 -9.44 5.26
N PHE A 302 15.88 -9.86 4.32
CA PHE A 302 16.69 -11.06 4.45
C PHE A 302 17.70 -10.94 5.60
N GLU A 303 18.46 -9.85 5.67
CA GLU A 303 19.42 -9.54 6.75
C GLU A 303 18.73 -9.45 8.13
N ALA A 304 17.50 -8.96 8.18
CA ALA A 304 16.69 -8.95 9.39
C ALA A 304 16.17 -10.34 9.81
N GLY A 305 16.20 -11.33 8.90
CA GLY A 305 15.77 -12.71 9.14
C GLY A 305 14.30 -12.99 8.78
N PHE A 306 13.64 -12.10 8.03
CA PHE A 306 12.24 -12.27 7.65
C PHE A 306 12.02 -13.20 6.45
N LEU A 307 13.05 -13.49 5.65
CA LEU A 307 12.91 -14.22 4.39
C LEU A 307 13.53 -15.62 4.40
N GLY A 308 13.83 -16.17 5.61
CA GLY A 308 14.41 -17.49 5.74
C GLY A 308 15.94 -17.52 5.72
N ARG A 309 16.52 -18.69 5.36
CA ARG A 309 17.97 -18.91 5.43
C ARG A 309 18.71 -18.62 4.12
N GLU A 310 18.01 -18.64 3.00
CA GLU A 310 18.55 -18.43 1.67
C GLU A 310 17.91 -17.17 1.05
N GLN A 311 18.68 -16.46 0.24
CA GLN A 311 18.17 -15.29 -0.46
C GLN A 311 17.11 -15.74 -1.47
N PRO A 312 15.87 -15.20 -1.39
CA PRO A 312 14.80 -15.66 -2.26
C PRO A 312 14.99 -15.19 -3.70
N ASP A 313 14.54 -16.01 -4.65
CA ASP A 313 14.36 -15.56 -6.03
C ASP A 313 13.09 -14.72 -6.14
N LEU A 314 13.25 -13.45 -6.51
CA LEU A 314 12.16 -12.48 -6.73
C LEU A 314 11.96 -12.13 -8.20
N SER A 315 12.56 -12.88 -9.14
CA SER A 315 12.50 -12.58 -10.57
C SER A 315 11.07 -12.52 -11.11
N GLY A 316 10.17 -13.34 -10.56
CA GLY A 316 8.75 -13.41 -10.94
C GLY A 316 7.79 -12.58 -10.11
N ILE A 317 8.24 -11.73 -9.17
CA ILE A 317 7.33 -10.98 -8.29
C ILE A 317 6.52 -9.92 -9.05
N TYR A 318 7.04 -9.41 -10.16
CA TYR A 318 6.38 -8.43 -11.01
C TYR A 318 5.70 -9.07 -12.21
N ASP A 319 4.47 -8.63 -12.51
CA ASP A 319 3.85 -8.77 -13.83
C ASP A 319 3.35 -7.38 -14.29
N LEU A 320 4.20 -6.68 -15.03
CA LEU A 320 3.89 -5.35 -15.56
C LEU A 320 3.30 -5.40 -16.99
N SER A 321 2.98 -6.58 -17.49
CA SER A 321 2.50 -6.75 -18.87
C SER A 321 1.25 -5.91 -19.16
N ILE A 322 0.27 -5.94 -18.25
CA ILE A 322 -0.98 -5.18 -18.38
C ILE A 322 -0.74 -3.67 -18.23
N LEU A 323 0.11 -3.27 -17.28
CA LEU A 323 0.46 -1.86 -17.10
C LEU A 323 1.11 -1.31 -18.37
N ASN A 324 2.08 -2.03 -18.93
CA ASN A 324 2.78 -1.62 -20.14
C ASN A 324 1.87 -1.61 -21.37
N GLU A 325 0.92 -2.54 -21.46
CA GLU A 325 -0.12 -2.52 -22.47
C GLU A 325 -0.97 -1.23 -22.38
N VAL A 326 -1.44 -0.89 -21.15
CA VAL A 326 -2.22 0.33 -20.90
C VAL A 326 -1.41 1.60 -21.22
N LEU A 327 -0.14 1.66 -20.80
CA LEU A 327 0.73 2.81 -21.06
C LEU A 327 0.95 2.99 -22.57
N THR A 328 1.21 1.91 -23.32
CA THR A 328 1.38 1.93 -24.77
C THR A 328 0.11 2.45 -25.45
N GLU A 329 -1.08 1.97 -25.06
CA GLU A 329 -2.36 2.45 -25.59
C GLU A 329 -2.62 3.94 -25.30
N LYS A 330 -2.05 4.47 -24.22
CA LYS A 330 -2.08 5.89 -23.87
C LYS A 330 -0.97 6.72 -24.52
N GLY A 331 -0.10 6.11 -25.33
CA GLY A 331 1.06 6.78 -25.94
C GLY A 331 2.19 7.11 -24.95
N ALA A 332 2.21 6.47 -23.79
CA ALA A 332 3.26 6.62 -22.78
C ALA A 332 4.32 5.51 -22.91
N ASN A 333 5.53 5.77 -22.38
CA ASN A 333 6.61 4.79 -22.42
C ASN A 333 6.32 3.63 -21.45
N PRO A 334 6.57 2.37 -21.86
CA PRO A 334 6.53 1.22 -20.98
C PRO A 334 7.55 1.34 -19.83
N ILE A 335 7.19 0.81 -18.65
CA ILE A 335 8.08 0.68 -17.50
C ILE A 335 8.93 -0.60 -17.64
N ARG A 336 10.21 -0.50 -17.34
CA ARG A 336 11.20 -1.58 -17.47
C ARG A 336 11.40 -2.37 -16.15
#